data_07c97bef7ee7e2d81801a22fbb9c04a1
#
_entry.id   07c97bef7ee7e2d81801a22fbb9c04a1
#
_cell.length_a   1.000
_cell.length_b   1.000
_cell.length_c   1.000
_cell.angle_alpha   90.00
_cell.angle_beta   90.00
_cell.angle_gamma   90.00
#
_symmetry.space_group_name_H-M   'P 1'
#
loop_
_entity.id
_entity.type
_entity.pdbx_description
1 polymer ?
#
loop_
_entity_poly.entity_id
_entity_poly.type
_entity_poly.pdbx_seq_one_letter_code
_entity_poly.pdbx_strand_id
1 'polypeptide(L)'
;MKRFCFTMPILILAGMLLLAGCNKKAAPAAAAADPNAPVTLTVWCWDPSFNVYAMNEAAKIYQKEKPNVKVNVVETAWDDVQQKLTTSLSANQTGNLPDIVLMQDNAIQKNVTTFSRGFLPLDGKVDVSKFAQYKVDVATIDGKHYGVPFDNGASATFLRRDIVEQAGLKVEDFNDITWDRFTELGKTVKAKTGVSMISAVGNENDLVPAMLQSAGAWFFDASGKVNIANNAVLKEAARVYKAMVDAGVIMLVADWNAYIATLNNGTVASTVNGCWIVGSISAEASQSGKWAVTTTPRLNITGGTNYSSVGGSSWVILANSKNPDVAADFLNKTFAGSVALYETILPSSGAIATWLPASQTPVYGQPNAFFGGQKIYQEIVGYAGKVPNIKYGMFNYEARNNVALALADIVKGTAIDAALTKAQKDTEFLIGQ
;
A
#
# COMPACT_ATOMS: atom_id res chain seq x y z
N MET A 1 -64.35 14.26 -50.26
CA MET A 1 -65.04 13.57 -51.36
C MET A 1 -64.34 12.24 -51.64
N LYS A 2 -65.17 11.21 -51.82
CA LYS A 2 -64.94 9.82 -52.27
C LYS A 2 -64.26 8.87 -51.29
N ARG A 3 -65.16 8.20 -50.58
CA ARG A 3 -65.00 6.85 -49.96
C ARG A 3 -64.79 5.79 -51.08
N PHE A 4 -63.99 4.78 -50.87
CA PHE A 4 -64.19 3.48 -51.47
C PHE A 4 -63.95 2.38 -50.46
N CYS A 5 -65.03 1.72 -50.08
CA CYS A 5 -65.07 0.41 -49.46
C CYS A 5 -64.70 -0.68 -50.45
N PHE A 6 -63.94 -1.68 -50.10
CA PHE A 6 -64.06 -2.99 -50.73
C PHE A 6 -63.98 -4.11 -49.68
N THR A 7 -64.89 -4.97 -49.80
CA THR A 7 -65.38 -6.04 -48.97
C THR A 7 -64.46 -7.31 -49.08
N MET A 8 -64.42 -8.02 -47.97
CA MET A 8 -63.96 -9.41 -47.74
C MET A 8 -64.48 -10.43 -48.75
N PRO A 9 -63.80 -11.55 -48.97
CA PRO A 9 -64.41 -12.77 -48.46
C PRO A 9 -63.47 -13.69 -47.64
N ILE A 10 -64.12 -14.28 -46.67
CA ILE A 10 -63.66 -15.40 -45.79
C ILE A 10 -63.51 -16.65 -46.66
N LEU A 11 -62.34 -17.32 -46.54
CA LEU A 11 -62.17 -18.73 -46.94
C LEU A 11 -61.69 -19.53 -45.75
N ILE A 12 -62.58 -20.35 -45.21
CA ILE A 12 -62.34 -21.40 -44.23
C ILE A 12 -61.59 -22.53 -44.96
N LEU A 13 -60.43 -22.90 -44.47
CA LEU A 13 -59.82 -24.21 -44.79
C LEU A 13 -59.36 -24.87 -43.50
N ALA A 14 -59.95 -26.01 -43.26
CA ALA A 14 -59.74 -26.84 -42.07
C ALA A 14 -58.44 -27.61 -42.15
N GLY A 15 -57.79 -27.76 -41.03
CA GLY A 15 -57.21 -28.97 -40.50
C GLY A 15 -55.94 -29.52 -41.14
N MET A 16 -54.85 -29.42 -40.35
CA MET A 16 -54.02 -30.59 -40.04
C MET A 16 -53.03 -30.18 -38.92
N LEU A 17 -53.29 -30.66 -37.73
CA LEU A 17 -52.34 -30.66 -36.62
C LEU A 17 -51.18 -31.58 -36.97
N LEU A 18 -50.04 -31.00 -37.33
CA LEU A 18 -48.75 -31.73 -37.29
C LEU A 18 -48.06 -31.33 -35.98
N LEU A 19 -48.07 -32.28 -35.01
CA LEU A 19 -47.26 -32.27 -33.80
C LEU A 19 -45.77 -32.34 -34.23
N ALA A 20 -45.15 -31.20 -34.51
CA ALA A 20 -43.69 -31.09 -34.60
C ALA A 20 -43.18 -30.98 -33.15
N GLY A 21 -42.75 -32.10 -32.57
CA GLY A 21 -41.99 -32.18 -31.34
C GLY A 21 -40.73 -31.34 -31.47
N CYS A 22 -40.69 -30.15 -30.82
CA CYS A 22 -39.47 -29.41 -30.60
C CYS A 22 -38.55 -30.21 -29.66
N ASN A 23 -37.69 -31.02 -30.26
CA ASN A 23 -36.52 -31.55 -29.60
C ASN A 23 -35.58 -30.37 -29.34
N LYS A 24 -35.71 -29.72 -28.16
CA LYS A 24 -34.67 -28.80 -27.63
C LYS A 24 -33.43 -29.68 -27.47
N LYS A 25 -32.52 -29.67 -28.43
CA LYS A 25 -31.13 -30.08 -28.18
C LYS A 25 -30.65 -29.25 -27.00
N ALA A 26 -30.45 -29.90 -25.87
CA ALA A 26 -29.72 -29.30 -24.75
C ALA A 26 -28.39 -28.79 -25.33
N ALA A 27 -28.09 -27.50 -25.08
CA ALA A 27 -26.79 -26.95 -25.39
C ALA A 27 -25.72 -27.88 -24.80
N PRO A 28 -24.64 -28.21 -25.52
CA PRO A 28 -23.57 -29.03 -24.95
C PRO A 28 -23.14 -28.40 -23.67
N ALA A 29 -23.17 -29.15 -22.56
CA ALA A 29 -22.55 -28.74 -21.32
C ALA A 29 -21.13 -28.29 -21.67
N ALA A 30 -20.75 -27.07 -21.26
CA ALA A 30 -19.39 -26.58 -21.43
C ALA A 30 -18.45 -27.69 -20.98
N ALA A 31 -17.59 -28.19 -21.83
CA ALA A 31 -16.61 -29.18 -21.44
C ALA A 31 -15.85 -28.65 -20.24
N ALA A 32 -15.79 -29.43 -19.16
CA ALA A 32 -15.02 -29.06 -17.98
C ALA A 32 -13.61 -28.72 -18.44
N ALA A 33 -13.13 -27.53 -18.11
CA ALA A 33 -11.79 -27.09 -18.49
C ALA A 33 -10.78 -28.13 -17.97
N ASP A 34 -9.83 -28.51 -18.80
CA ASP A 34 -8.76 -29.43 -18.40
C ASP A 34 -7.99 -28.81 -17.21
N PRO A 35 -8.01 -29.46 -16.03
CA PRO A 35 -7.35 -28.92 -14.83
C PRO A 35 -5.82 -28.83 -14.99
N ASN A 36 -5.25 -29.47 -16.02
CA ASN A 36 -3.82 -29.45 -16.35
C ASN A 36 -3.49 -28.54 -17.53
N ALA A 37 -4.46 -27.84 -18.09
CA ALA A 37 -4.18 -26.88 -19.16
C ALA A 37 -3.18 -25.81 -18.66
N PRO A 38 -2.20 -25.39 -19.50
CA PRO A 38 -1.27 -24.34 -19.15
C PRO A 38 -2.01 -23.02 -18.86
N VAL A 39 -1.74 -22.43 -17.70
CA VAL A 39 -2.28 -21.14 -17.29
C VAL A 39 -1.13 -20.16 -17.03
N THR A 40 -1.27 -18.93 -17.50
CA THR A 40 -0.36 -17.84 -17.13
C THR A 40 -1.15 -16.78 -16.40
N LEU A 41 -0.72 -16.46 -15.18
CA LEU A 41 -1.20 -15.31 -14.41
C LEU A 41 -0.20 -14.17 -14.55
N THR A 42 -0.67 -12.98 -14.93
CA THR A 42 0.16 -11.77 -14.96
C THR A 42 -0.09 -10.96 -13.71
N VAL A 43 0.98 -10.53 -13.06
CA VAL A 43 0.93 -9.76 -11.80
C VAL A 43 1.70 -8.45 -11.96
N TRP A 44 1.11 -7.33 -11.57
CA TRP A 44 1.80 -6.04 -11.48
C TRP A 44 2.12 -5.69 -10.03
N CYS A 45 3.37 -5.33 -9.77
CA CYS A 45 3.90 -4.80 -8.53
C CYS A 45 5.19 -4.02 -8.82
N TRP A 46 5.80 -3.34 -7.84
CA TRP A 46 6.73 -2.23 -8.16
C TRP A 46 8.12 -2.31 -7.55
N ASP A 47 8.33 -2.95 -6.39
CA ASP A 47 9.62 -2.92 -5.70
C ASP A 47 10.36 -4.25 -5.86
N PRO A 48 11.51 -4.24 -6.58
CA PRO A 48 12.30 -5.45 -6.83
C PRO A 48 12.74 -6.18 -5.56
N SER A 49 13.13 -5.44 -4.52
CA SER A 49 13.65 -5.99 -3.27
C SER A 49 12.57 -6.40 -2.27
N PHE A 50 11.33 -6.01 -2.52
CA PHE A 50 10.20 -6.22 -1.62
C PHE A 50 9.10 -7.07 -2.24
N ASN A 51 8.16 -6.45 -2.94
CA ASN A 51 6.95 -7.16 -3.38
C ASN A 51 7.16 -7.99 -4.67
N VAL A 52 8.04 -7.58 -5.57
CA VAL A 52 8.43 -8.40 -6.73
C VAL A 52 9.15 -9.67 -6.27
N TYR A 53 10.07 -9.54 -5.33
CA TYR A 53 10.75 -10.68 -4.72
C TYR A 53 9.75 -11.61 -4.03
N ALA A 54 8.86 -11.09 -3.18
CA ALA A 54 7.87 -11.88 -2.47
C ALA A 54 6.92 -12.64 -3.43
N MET A 55 6.48 -12.00 -4.51
CA MET A 55 5.62 -12.61 -5.51
C MET A 55 6.35 -13.74 -6.27
N ASN A 56 7.63 -13.55 -6.61
CA ASN A 56 8.43 -14.58 -7.25
C ASN A 56 8.64 -15.80 -6.33
N GLU A 57 8.85 -15.61 -5.02
CA GLU A 57 8.95 -16.72 -4.07
C GLU A 57 7.59 -17.43 -3.90
N ALA A 58 6.48 -16.69 -3.87
CA ALA A 58 5.14 -17.26 -3.88
C ALA A 58 4.88 -18.12 -5.13
N ALA A 59 5.31 -17.64 -6.30
CA ALA A 59 5.21 -18.38 -7.55
C ALA A 59 5.98 -19.72 -7.50
N LYS A 60 7.21 -19.71 -6.98
CA LYS A 60 8.03 -20.92 -6.81
C LYS A 60 7.37 -21.95 -5.89
N ILE A 61 6.76 -21.50 -4.80
CA ILE A 61 6.05 -22.37 -3.86
C ILE A 61 4.84 -22.98 -4.53
N TYR A 62 4.01 -22.17 -5.19
CA TYR A 62 2.79 -22.63 -5.83
C TYR A 62 3.04 -23.60 -7.00
N GLN A 63 4.09 -23.36 -7.80
CA GLN A 63 4.46 -24.22 -8.91
C GLN A 63 4.87 -25.64 -8.53
N LYS A 64 5.25 -25.89 -7.27
CA LYS A 64 5.51 -27.26 -6.76
C LYS A 64 4.23 -28.11 -6.77
N GLU A 65 3.07 -27.48 -6.51
CA GLU A 65 1.76 -28.16 -6.51
C GLU A 65 1.03 -28.03 -7.86
N LYS A 66 1.26 -26.93 -8.57
CA LYS A 66 0.59 -26.56 -9.83
C LYS A 66 1.61 -26.22 -10.92
N PRO A 67 2.36 -27.22 -11.43
CA PRO A 67 3.43 -26.99 -12.40
C PRO A 67 2.95 -26.44 -13.74
N ASN A 68 1.65 -26.59 -14.05
CA ASN A 68 1.01 -26.02 -15.24
C ASN A 68 0.66 -24.54 -15.11
N VAL A 69 0.81 -23.93 -13.93
CA VAL A 69 0.54 -22.50 -13.71
C VAL A 69 1.85 -21.71 -13.71
N LYS A 70 1.99 -20.78 -14.63
CA LYS A 70 3.08 -19.81 -14.67
C LYS A 70 2.61 -18.47 -14.11
N VAL A 71 3.39 -17.88 -13.24
CA VAL A 71 3.17 -16.50 -12.75
C VAL A 71 4.19 -15.60 -13.43
N ASN A 72 3.71 -14.62 -14.19
CA ASN A 72 4.50 -13.61 -14.88
C ASN A 72 4.46 -12.31 -14.09
N VAL A 73 5.51 -12.03 -13.32
CA VAL A 73 5.62 -10.83 -12.51
C VAL A 73 6.17 -9.71 -13.38
N VAL A 74 5.43 -8.61 -13.49
CA VAL A 74 5.80 -7.44 -14.29
C VAL A 74 6.01 -6.28 -13.33
N GLU A 75 7.25 -5.84 -13.21
CA GLU A 75 7.59 -4.64 -12.45
C GLU A 75 6.94 -3.42 -13.13
N THR A 76 6.10 -2.72 -12.37
CA THR A 76 5.34 -1.56 -12.85
C THR A 76 5.27 -0.56 -11.71
N ALA A 77 5.84 0.63 -11.89
CA ALA A 77 5.84 1.69 -10.88
C ALA A 77 4.41 1.99 -10.40
N TRP A 78 4.26 2.31 -9.10
CA TRP A 78 2.93 2.49 -8.51
C TRP A 78 2.08 3.56 -9.22
N ASP A 79 2.69 4.67 -9.63
CA ASP A 79 1.98 5.74 -10.35
C ASP A 79 1.49 5.27 -11.72
N ASP A 80 2.30 4.44 -12.42
CA ASP A 80 1.90 3.81 -13.68
C ASP A 80 0.76 2.82 -13.48
N VAL A 81 0.77 2.05 -12.37
CA VAL A 81 -0.33 1.13 -12.02
C VAL A 81 -1.62 1.94 -11.86
N GLN A 82 -1.61 3.00 -11.09
CA GLN A 82 -2.79 3.86 -10.87
C GLN A 82 -3.31 4.46 -12.18
N GLN A 83 -2.40 5.01 -13.00
CA GLN A 83 -2.75 5.63 -14.28
C GLN A 83 -3.36 4.60 -15.24
N LYS A 84 -2.71 3.44 -15.41
CA LYS A 84 -3.16 2.37 -16.31
C LYS A 84 -4.50 1.79 -15.87
N LEU A 85 -4.70 1.55 -14.56
CA LEU A 85 -5.98 1.08 -14.02
C LEU A 85 -7.08 2.10 -14.30
N THR A 86 -6.88 3.36 -13.92
CA THR A 86 -7.87 4.43 -14.10
C THR A 86 -8.24 4.59 -15.57
N THR A 87 -7.26 4.69 -16.46
CA THR A 87 -7.48 4.88 -17.89
C THR A 87 -8.22 3.68 -18.51
N SER A 88 -7.76 2.46 -18.24
CA SER A 88 -8.33 1.25 -18.85
C SER A 88 -9.72 0.94 -18.32
N LEU A 89 -9.96 1.08 -17.01
CA LEU A 89 -11.27 0.82 -16.40
C LEU A 89 -12.30 1.89 -16.80
N SER A 90 -11.90 3.16 -16.88
CA SER A 90 -12.78 4.25 -17.37
C SER A 90 -13.18 4.04 -18.83
N ALA A 91 -12.27 3.57 -19.67
CA ALA A 91 -12.53 3.31 -21.08
C ALA A 91 -13.18 1.94 -21.35
N ASN A 92 -13.35 1.11 -20.30
CA ASN A 92 -13.76 -0.32 -20.43
C ASN A 92 -12.84 -1.13 -21.37
N GLN A 93 -11.55 -0.79 -21.39
CA GLN A 93 -10.51 -1.44 -22.21
C GLN A 93 -9.57 -2.25 -21.31
N THR A 94 -10.04 -3.40 -20.84
CA THR A 94 -9.36 -4.20 -19.82
C THR A 94 -8.41 -5.26 -20.35
N GLY A 95 -8.29 -5.42 -21.68
CA GLY A 95 -7.54 -6.50 -22.32
C GLY A 95 -6.03 -6.53 -22.03
N ASN A 96 -5.45 -5.39 -21.66
CA ASN A 96 -4.03 -5.24 -21.31
C ASN A 96 -3.78 -5.14 -19.79
N LEU A 97 -4.82 -5.26 -18.97
CA LEU A 97 -4.67 -5.29 -17.52
C LEU A 97 -4.21 -6.67 -17.04
N PRO A 98 -3.51 -6.77 -15.90
CA PRO A 98 -3.05 -8.03 -15.35
C PRO A 98 -4.21 -8.84 -14.74
N ASP A 99 -3.92 -10.05 -14.28
CA ASP A 99 -4.86 -10.84 -13.49
C ASP A 99 -4.88 -10.38 -12.03
N ILE A 100 -3.70 -10.06 -11.48
CA ILE A 100 -3.49 -9.64 -10.11
C ILE A 100 -2.70 -8.34 -10.11
N VAL A 101 -3.07 -7.42 -9.23
CA VAL A 101 -2.30 -6.19 -8.99
C VAL A 101 -2.07 -6.00 -7.50
N LEU A 102 -0.87 -5.58 -7.14
CA LEU A 102 -0.63 -5.06 -5.79
C LEU A 102 -1.22 -3.67 -5.71
N MET A 103 -1.99 -3.38 -4.66
CA MET A 103 -2.61 -2.08 -4.44
C MET A 103 -2.28 -1.56 -3.05
N GLN A 104 -1.86 -0.31 -2.95
CA GLN A 104 -1.67 0.32 -1.65
C GLN A 104 -3.02 0.43 -0.93
N ASP A 105 -3.02 0.19 0.38
CA ASP A 105 -4.24 0.15 1.20
C ASP A 105 -5.07 1.44 1.10
N ASN A 106 -4.38 2.57 1.08
CA ASN A 106 -5.01 3.89 0.96
C ASN A 106 -5.64 4.18 -0.43
N ALA A 107 -5.42 3.30 -1.41
CA ALA A 107 -5.99 3.42 -2.75
C ALA A 107 -7.17 2.47 -3.00
N ILE A 108 -7.34 1.42 -2.19
CA ILE A 108 -8.33 0.36 -2.43
C ILE A 108 -9.74 0.95 -2.45
N GLN A 109 -10.11 1.73 -1.44
CA GLN A 109 -11.45 2.29 -1.34
C GLN A 109 -11.84 3.08 -2.59
N LYS A 110 -10.98 4.01 -3.04
CA LYS A 110 -11.24 4.83 -4.23
C LYS A 110 -11.41 3.96 -5.48
N ASN A 111 -10.46 3.08 -5.73
CA ASN A 111 -10.46 2.26 -6.95
C ASN A 111 -11.67 1.33 -7.01
N VAL A 112 -11.95 0.59 -5.93
CA VAL A 112 -13.06 -0.37 -5.90
C VAL A 112 -14.42 0.36 -5.94
N THR A 113 -14.59 1.49 -5.23
CA THR A 113 -15.83 2.25 -5.27
C THR A 113 -16.07 2.86 -6.65
N THR A 114 -15.03 3.43 -7.27
CA THR A 114 -15.14 4.08 -8.59
C THR A 114 -15.35 3.05 -9.70
N PHE A 115 -14.66 1.92 -9.63
CA PHE A 115 -14.66 0.88 -10.66
C PHE A 115 -15.12 -0.47 -10.13
N SER A 116 -16.28 -0.52 -9.46
CA SER A 116 -16.75 -1.72 -8.75
C SER A 116 -16.82 -3.00 -9.60
N ARG A 117 -17.01 -2.86 -10.92
CA ARG A 117 -17.01 -3.99 -11.88
C ARG A 117 -15.60 -4.38 -12.34
N GLY A 118 -14.58 -3.61 -12.00
CA GLY A 118 -13.18 -3.86 -12.39
C GLY A 118 -12.44 -4.81 -11.45
N PHE A 119 -12.99 -5.09 -10.27
CA PHE A 119 -12.35 -5.88 -9.24
C PHE A 119 -13.20 -7.10 -8.85
N LEU A 120 -12.54 -8.21 -8.56
CA LEU A 120 -13.20 -9.46 -8.17
C LEU A 120 -13.39 -9.49 -6.65
N PRO A 121 -14.63 -9.65 -6.14
CA PRO A 121 -14.85 -9.96 -4.73
C PRO A 121 -14.25 -11.34 -4.39
N LEU A 122 -13.58 -11.43 -3.25
CA LEU A 122 -12.86 -12.64 -2.80
C LEU A 122 -13.66 -13.47 -1.79
N ASP A 123 -14.88 -13.05 -1.45
CA ASP A 123 -15.76 -13.77 -0.54
C ASP A 123 -15.99 -15.19 -1.02
N GLY A 124 -15.76 -16.18 -0.11
CA GLY A 124 -15.84 -17.60 -0.43
C GLY A 124 -14.71 -18.16 -1.30
N LYS A 125 -13.75 -17.32 -1.74
CA LYS A 125 -12.58 -17.71 -2.56
C LYS A 125 -11.28 -17.71 -1.75
N VAL A 126 -11.13 -16.76 -0.82
CA VAL A 126 -9.96 -16.63 0.05
C VAL A 126 -10.42 -16.51 1.50
N ASP A 127 -9.76 -17.24 2.41
CA ASP A 127 -10.01 -17.14 3.84
C ASP A 127 -9.29 -15.93 4.44
N VAL A 128 -10.01 -14.82 4.57
CA VAL A 128 -9.48 -13.58 5.18
C VAL A 128 -9.61 -13.55 6.71
N SER A 129 -10.24 -14.53 7.34
CA SER A 129 -10.49 -14.56 8.80
C SER A 129 -9.22 -14.66 9.65
N LYS A 130 -8.13 -15.09 9.05
CA LYS A 130 -6.82 -15.26 9.72
C LYS A 130 -5.87 -14.06 9.53
N PHE A 131 -6.36 -12.98 8.97
CA PHE A 131 -5.57 -11.75 8.82
C PHE A 131 -5.83 -10.77 9.96
N ALA A 132 -4.90 -9.85 10.16
CA ALA A 132 -5.09 -8.73 11.08
C ALA A 132 -6.34 -7.92 10.65
N GLN A 133 -7.28 -7.73 11.59
CA GLN A 133 -8.60 -7.16 11.30
C GLN A 133 -8.53 -5.80 10.61
N TYR A 134 -7.64 -4.90 11.06
CA TYR A 134 -7.48 -3.58 10.43
C TYR A 134 -7.11 -3.64 8.93
N LYS A 135 -6.40 -4.69 8.51
CA LYS A 135 -6.06 -4.91 7.10
C LYS A 135 -7.24 -5.46 6.30
N VAL A 136 -8.04 -6.33 6.92
CA VAL A 136 -9.27 -6.83 6.31
C VAL A 136 -10.26 -5.68 6.12
N ASP A 137 -10.39 -4.80 7.12
CA ASP A 137 -11.29 -3.64 7.07
C ASP A 137 -10.95 -2.69 5.92
N VAL A 138 -9.66 -2.39 5.69
CA VAL A 138 -9.21 -1.53 4.59
C VAL A 138 -9.56 -2.12 3.22
N ALA A 139 -9.51 -3.44 3.07
CA ALA A 139 -9.82 -4.13 1.82
C ALA A 139 -11.31 -4.54 1.70
N THR A 140 -12.17 -4.12 2.65
CA THR A 140 -13.60 -4.41 2.68
C THR A 140 -14.39 -3.18 2.24
N ILE A 141 -15.06 -3.28 1.10
CA ILE A 141 -15.91 -2.22 0.54
C ILE A 141 -17.32 -2.74 0.39
N ASP A 142 -18.30 -2.04 0.93
CA ASP A 142 -19.72 -2.41 0.90
C ASP A 142 -19.97 -3.86 1.38
N GLY A 143 -19.23 -4.28 2.42
CA GLY A 143 -19.35 -5.61 3.03
C GLY A 143 -18.74 -6.75 2.22
N LYS A 144 -17.99 -6.48 1.15
CA LYS A 144 -17.27 -7.47 0.34
C LYS A 144 -15.78 -7.28 0.43
N HIS A 145 -15.03 -8.38 0.46
CA HIS A 145 -13.56 -8.37 0.50
C HIS A 145 -12.98 -8.34 -0.92
N TYR A 146 -12.06 -7.42 -1.18
CA TYR A 146 -11.45 -7.26 -2.51
C TYR A 146 -9.94 -7.49 -2.53
N GLY A 147 -9.28 -7.58 -1.38
CA GLY A 147 -7.83 -7.73 -1.29
C GLY A 147 -7.40 -8.83 -0.34
N VAL A 148 -6.32 -9.54 -0.71
CA VAL A 148 -5.57 -10.40 0.21
C VAL A 148 -4.48 -9.54 0.83
N PRO A 149 -4.56 -9.21 2.13
CA PRO A 149 -3.56 -8.37 2.78
C PRO A 149 -2.16 -8.97 2.64
N PHE A 150 -1.16 -8.13 2.31
CA PHE A 150 0.21 -8.57 2.11
C PHE A 150 1.11 -8.13 3.26
N ASP A 151 1.36 -6.84 3.39
CA ASP A 151 2.25 -6.27 4.41
C ASP A 151 1.54 -5.26 5.32
N ASN A 152 2.10 -4.97 6.48
CA ASN A 152 1.43 -4.11 7.45
C ASN A 152 1.91 -2.65 7.48
N GLY A 153 3.01 -2.32 6.84
CA GLY A 153 3.53 -0.96 6.78
C GLY A 153 3.97 -0.34 8.11
N ALA A 154 4.01 -1.10 9.21
CA ALA A 154 4.40 -0.56 10.52
C ALA A 154 5.70 0.21 10.44
N SER A 155 5.69 1.46 10.94
CA SER A 155 6.84 2.35 10.82
C SER A 155 7.78 2.23 12.03
N ALA A 156 9.05 2.48 11.76
CA ALA A 156 10.10 2.59 12.75
C ALA A 156 11.14 3.64 12.31
N THR A 157 11.99 4.06 13.22
CA THR A 157 13.22 4.77 12.91
C THR A 157 14.33 3.74 12.68
N PHE A 158 14.85 3.70 11.47
CA PHE A 158 16.02 2.92 11.10
C PHE A 158 17.23 3.84 11.18
N LEU A 159 18.21 3.50 12.03
CA LEU A 159 19.26 4.41 12.49
C LEU A 159 20.65 3.83 12.22
N ARG A 160 21.54 4.62 11.62
CA ARG A 160 22.97 4.32 11.48
C ARG A 160 23.67 4.50 12.84
N ARG A 161 23.84 3.40 13.55
CA ARG A 161 24.53 3.32 14.86
C ARG A 161 25.87 4.02 14.83
N ASP A 162 26.71 3.69 13.84
CA ASP A 162 28.06 4.22 13.71
C ASP A 162 28.09 5.75 13.52
N ILE A 163 27.12 6.33 12.79
CA ILE A 163 27.05 7.79 12.59
C ILE A 163 26.59 8.51 13.86
N VAL A 164 25.59 7.97 14.56
CA VAL A 164 25.11 8.60 15.80
C VAL A 164 26.11 8.47 16.94
N GLU A 165 26.83 7.34 17.01
CA GLU A 165 27.93 7.14 17.98
C GLU A 165 29.10 8.10 17.68
N GLN A 166 29.46 8.35 16.42
CA GLN A 166 30.43 9.36 16.04
C GLN A 166 30.00 10.78 16.50
N ALA A 167 28.70 11.05 16.55
CA ALA A 167 28.17 12.31 17.08
C ALA A 167 28.16 12.39 18.61
N GLY A 168 28.58 11.32 19.32
CA GLY A 168 28.57 11.21 20.78
C GLY A 168 27.18 10.86 21.36
N LEU A 169 26.29 10.31 20.54
CA LEU A 169 24.94 9.88 20.92
C LEU A 169 24.86 8.36 20.99
N LYS A 170 23.78 7.84 21.59
CA LYS A 170 23.48 6.41 21.66
C LYS A 170 22.18 6.12 20.92
N VAL A 171 21.99 4.88 20.47
CA VAL A 171 20.75 4.43 19.84
C VAL A 171 19.54 4.64 20.75
N GLU A 172 19.73 4.40 22.05
CA GLU A 172 18.70 4.52 23.07
C GLU A 172 18.17 5.97 23.24
N ASP A 173 18.97 6.99 22.88
CA ASP A 173 18.56 8.40 22.90
C ASP A 173 17.41 8.69 21.91
N PHE A 174 17.15 7.77 20.98
CA PHE A 174 16.12 7.88 19.95
C PHE A 174 14.84 7.08 20.26
N ASN A 175 14.78 6.37 21.40
CA ASN A 175 13.59 5.62 21.79
C ASN A 175 12.53 6.55 22.40
N ASP A 176 11.26 6.36 22.01
CA ASP A 176 10.07 7.00 22.57
C ASP A 176 10.13 8.54 22.66
N ILE A 177 10.83 9.16 21.73
CA ILE A 177 11.04 10.61 21.70
C ILE A 177 9.98 11.38 20.91
N THR A 178 10.00 12.70 21.07
CA THR A 178 9.22 13.62 20.22
C THR A 178 10.00 13.99 18.94
N TRP A 179 9.30 14.46 17.91
CA TRP A 179 9.93 15.04 16.71
C TRP A 179 10.78 16.26 17.01
N ASP A 180 10.41 17.08 18.00
CA ASP A 180 11.25 18.19 18.45
C ASP A 180 12.57 17.67 19.02
N ARG A 181 12.53 16.61 19.85
CA ARG A 181 13.76 15.97 20.37
C ARG A 181 14.58 15.32 19.24
N PHE A 182 13.93 14.66 18.31
CA PHE A 182 14.60 14.11 17.11
C PHE A 182 15.32 15.20 16.31
N THR A 183 14.69 16.37 16.18
CA THR A 183 15.30 17.55 15.52
C THR A 183 16.56 18.01 16.25
N GLU A 184 16.53 18.10 17.58
CA GLU A 184 17.71 18.49 18.39
C GLU A 184 18.86 17.48 18.26
N LEU A 185 18.55 16.19 18.32
CA LEU A 185 19.54 15.14 18.09
C LEU A 185 20.10 15.19 16.66
N GLY A 186 19.23 15.43 15.69
CA GLY A 186 19.63 15.59 14.27
C GLY A 186 20.55 16.79 14.03
N LYS A 187 20.32 17.91 14.69
CA LYS A 187 21.26 19.07 14.69
C LYS A 187 22.64 18.67 15.26
N THR A 188 22.64 17.89 16.33
CA THR A 188 23.89 17.38 16.94
C THR A 188 24.64 16.48 15.97
N VAL A 189 23.94 15.54 15.33
CA VAL A 189 24.53 14.67 14.29
C VAL A 189 25.11 15.52 13.17
N LYS A 190 24.33 16.46 12.62
CA LYS A 190 24.78 17.34 11.54
C LYS A 190 26.02 18.16 11.90
N ALA A 191 26.03 18.74 13.08
CA ALA A 191 27.13 19.58 13.54
C ALA A 191 28.45 18.77 13.78
N LYS A 192 28.33 17.52 14.24
CA LYS A 192 29.50 16.69 14.58
C LYS A 192 30.03 15.86 13.39
N THR A 193 29.15 15.45 12.48
CA THR A 193 29.51 14.52 11.38
C THR A 193 29.40 15.13 10.00
N GLY A 194 28.69 16.26 9.85
CA GLY A 194 28.32 16.83 8.54
C GLY A 194 27.15 16.10 7.86
N VAL A 195 26.67 14.96 8.40
CA VAL A 195 25.63 14.12 7.83
C VAL A 195 24.25 14.63 8.25
N SER A 196 23.29 14.73 7.31
CA SER A 196 21.90 15.04 7.66
C SER A 196 21.23 13.85 8.37
N MET A 197 20.22 14.11 9.19
CA MET A 197 19.60 13.04 9.96
C MET A 197 18.75 12.12 9.08
N ILE A 198 17.91 12.71 8.21
CA ILE A 198 17.05 11.98 7.27
C ILE A 198 17.02 12.66 5.92
N SER A 199 16.54 11.96 4.89
CA SER A 199 16.10 12.54 3.62
C SER A 199 14.58 12.42 3.45
N ALA A 200 14.02 13.23 2.57
CA ALA A 200 12.62 13.15 2.16
C ALA A 200 12.47 13.54 0.68
N VAL A 201 11.56 12.86 -0.02
CA VAL A 201 11.18 13.27 -1.38
C VAL A 201 10.25 14.48 -1.30
N GLY A 202 10.64 15.57 -1.96
CA GLY A 202 10.01 16.88 -1.73
C GLY A 202 8.55 17.00 -2.16
N ASN A 203 8.09 16.14 -3.08
CA ASN A 203 6.73 16.15 -3.63
C ASN A 203 5.83 14.99 -3.16
N GLU A 204 6.37 13.98 -2.47
CA GLU A 204 5.59 12.82 -2.01
C GLU A 204 5.39 12.77 -0.49
N ASN A 205 6.30 13.32 0.25
CA ASN A 205 6.34 13.51 1.69
C ASN A 205 5.52 12.50 2.54
N ASP A 206 6.02 11.29 2.71
CA ASP A 206 5.42 10.27 3.59
C ASP A 206 5.55 10.61 5.08
N LEU A 207 6.47 11.50 5.44
CA LEU A 207 6.79 11.81 6.82
C LEU A 207 5.64 12.52 7.55
N VAL A 208 4.98 13.50 6.88
CA VAL A 208 3.83 14.21 7.49
C VAL A 208 2.61 13.30 7.63
N PRO A 209 2.21 12.48 6.64
CA PRO A 209 1.24 11.40 6.84
C PRO A 209 1.55 10.48 8.02
N ALA A 210 2.82 10.05 8.19
CA ALA A 210 3.21 9.23 9.33
C ALA A 210 3.03 9.96 10.67
N MET A 211 3.32 11.27 10.71
CA MET A 211 3.07 12.10 11.90
C MET A 211 1.57 12.19 12.22
N LEU A 212 0.71 12.38 11.21
CA LEU A 212 -0.74 12.43 11.39
C LEU A 212 -1.27 11.10 11.92
N GLN A 213 -0.91 10.00 11.29
CA GLN A 213 -1.38 8.68 11.70
C GLN A 213 -0.94 8.35 13.13
N SER A 214 0.27 8.69 13.54
CA SER A 214 0.75 8.49 14.92
C SER A 214 -0.07 9.24 15.98
N ALA A 215 -0.84 10.25 15.56
CA ALA A 215 -1.75 11.02 16.39
C ALA A 215 -3.24 10.70 16.14
N GLY A 216 -3.54 9.65 15.36
CA GLY A 216 -4.92 9.27 15.02
C GLY A 216 -5.66 10.30 14.14
N ALA A 217 -4.93 11.11 13.36
CA ALA A 217 -5.49 12.17 12.51
C ALA A 217 -5.23 11.87 11.02
N TRP A 218 -6.05 12.47 10.17
CA TRP A 218 -5.89 12.39 8.72
C TRP A 218 -6.42 13.65 8.03
N PHE A 219 -6.38 13.67 6.68
CA PHE A 219 -6.81 14.80 5.85
C PHE A 219 -8.33 15.00 5.77
N PHE A 220 -9.09 14.04 6.29
CA PHE A 220 -10.56 14.06 6.34
C PHE A 220 -11.02 13.87 7.78
N ASP A 221 -12.17 14.48 8.10
CA ASP A 221 -12.84 14.24 9.38
C ASP A 221 -13.64 12.92 9.38
N ALA A 222 -14.25 12.61 10.51
CA ALA A 222 -15.04 11.38 10.67
C ALA A 222 -16.25 11.30 9.72
N SER A 223 -16.73 12.45 9.20
CA SER A 223 -17.82 12.54 8.24
C SER A 223 -17.37 12.42 6.78
N GLY A 224 -16.04 12.36 6.53
CA GLY A 224 -15.45 12.32 5.21
C GLY A 224 -15.28 13.69 4.54
N LYS A 225 -15.46 14.79 5.28
CA LYS A 225 -15.18 16.15 4.79
C LYS A 225 -13.69 16.45 4.88
N VAL A 226 -13.21 17.28 3.93
CA VAL A 226 -11.83 17.76 3.93
C VAL A 226 -11.52 18.50 5.23
N ASN A 227 -10.49 18.09 5.93
CA ASN A 227 -10.02 18.67 7.19
C ASN A 227 -8.51 18.92 7.11
N ILE A 228 -8.11 19.90 6.30
CA ILE A 228 -6.72 20.31 6.09
C ILE A 228 -6.46 21.62 6.83
N ALA A 229 -7.19 22.69 6.52
CA ALA A 229 -6.96 24.03 7.06
C ALA A 229 -7.18 24.14 8.58
N ASN A 230 -8.14 23.40 9.14
CA ASN A 230 -8.47 23.42 10.56
C ASN A 230 -7.89 22.24 11.35
N ASN A 231 -7.06 21.43 10.73
CA ASN A 231 -6.43 20.27 11.35
C ASN A 231 -5.22 20.71 12.20
N ALA A 232 -5.41 20.79 13.51
CA ALA A 232 -4.35 21.20 14.44
C ALA A 232 -3.14 20.24 14.41
N VAL A 233 -3.38 18.93 14.18
CA VAL A 233 -2.32 17.92 14.08
C VAL A 233 -1.49 18.17 12.82
N LEU A 234 -2.13 18.48 11.69
CA LEU A 234 -1.44 18.79 10.44
C LEU A 234 -0.64 20.08 10.53
N LYS A 235 -1.18 21.11 11.20
CA LYS A 235 -0.44 22.36 11.42
C LYS A 235 0.83 22.11 12.25
N GLU A 236 0.74 21.31 13.30
CA GLU A 236 1.91 20.95 14.11
C GLU A 236 2.91 20.10 13.33
N ALA A 237 2.44 19.12 12.55
CA ALA A 237 3.29 18.32 11.68
C ALA A 237 4.03 19.20 10.64
N ALA A 238 3.34 20.16 10.04
CA ALA A 238 3.93 21.12 9.10
C ALA A 238 4.98 22.02 9.78
N ARG A 239 4.72 22.47 11.03
CA ARG A 239 5.69 23.24 11.84
C ARG A 239 6.96 22.43 12.08
N VAL A 240 6.80 21.18 12.52
CA VAL A 240 7.93 20.27 12.78
C VAL A 240 8.71 20.00 11.51
N TYR A 241 8.02 19.69 10.42
CA TYR A 241 8.65 19.44 9.12
C TYR A 241 9.49 20.63 8.64
N LYS A 242 8.90 21.84 8.69
CA LYS A 242 9.63 23.06 8.35
C LYS A 242 10.85 23.26 9.24
N ALA A 243 10.71 23.09 10.55
CA ALA A 243 11.82 23.25 11.50
C ALA A 243 12.98 22.29 11.21
N MET A 244 12.68 21.03 10.84
CA MET A 244 13.71 20.06 10.45
C MET A 244 14.41 20.44 9.13
N VAL A 245 13.67 20.95 8.14
CA VAL A 245 14.26 21.43 6.87
C VAL A 245 15.14 22.65 7.13
N ASP A 246 14.65 23.66 7.83
CA ASP A 246 15.39 24.90 8.16
C ASP A 246 16.68 24.61 8.94
N ALA A 247 16.66 23.59 9.78
CA ALA A 247 17.83 23.14 10.54
C ALA A 247 18.81 22.24 9.77
N GLY A 248 18.51 21.91 8.51
CA GLY A 248 19.30 20.96 7.70
C GLY A 248 19.30 19.52 8.25
N VAL A 249 18.34 19.20 9.11
CA VAL A 249 18.09 17.84 9.63
C VAL A 249 17.49 16.96 8.55
N ILE A 250 16.61 17.52 7.70
CA ILE A 250 16.11 16.88 6.48
C ILE A 250 16.90 17.35 5.26
N MET A 251 17.34 16.40 4.44
CA MET A 251 17.85 16.64 3.09
C MET A 251 16.74 16.30 2.09
N LEU A 252 16.29 17.29 1.32
CA LEU A 252 15.30 17.07 0.27
C LEU A 252 15.97 16.44 -0.96
N VAL A 253 15.34 15.43 -1.53
CA VAL A 253 15.76 14.71 -2.74
C VAL A 253 14.66 14.71 -3.79
N ALA A 254 15.03 14.41 -5.05
CA ALA A 254 14.14 14.58 -6.19
C ALA A 254 13.10 13.45 -6.30
N ASP A 255 13.49 12.21 -6.02
CA ASP A 255 12.71 11.00 -6.28
C ASP A 255 13.09 9.86 -5.34
N TRP A 256 12.38 8.75 -5.48
CA TRP A 256 12.59 7.53 -4.71
C TRP A 256 14.00 6.94 -4.85
N ASN A 257 14.55 6.91 -6.07
CA ASN A 257 15.90 6.37 -6.28
C ASN A 257 16.96 7.21 -5.57
N ALA A 258 16.83 8.53 -5.64
CA ALA A 258 17.69 9.45 -4.90
C ALA A 258 17.54 9.26 -3.38
N TYR A 259 16.31 9.03 -2.89
CA TYR A 259 16.04 8.74 -1.48
C TYR A 259 16.78 7.46 -1.02
N ILE A 260 16.62 6.33 -1.72
CA ILE A 260 17.31 5.08 -1.40
C ILE A 260 18.84 5.25 -1.48
N ALA A 261 19.34 5.99 -2.48
CA ALA A 261 20.76 6.26 -2.61
C ALA A 261 21.33 6.99 -1.37
N THR A 262 20.57 7.87 -0.70
CA THR A 262 21.03 8.53 0.52
C THR A 262 21.29 7.57 1.67
N LEU A 263 20.48 6.51 1.78
CA LEU A 263 20.65 5.46 2.80
C LEU A 263 21.87 4.60 2.48
N ASN A 264 21.98 4.13 1.25
CA ASN A 264 23.02 3.21 0.82
C ASN A 264 24.40 3.87 0.74
N ASN A 265 24.47 5.17 0.42
CA ASN A 265 25.72 5.92 0.41
C ASN A 265 26.10 6.52 1.78
N GLY A 266 25.25 6.37 2.80
CA GLY A 266 25.50 6.92 4.14
C GLY A 266 25.44 8.46 4.17
N THR A 267 24.70 9.08 3.25
CA THR A 267 24.53 10.54 3.18
C THR A 267 23.58 11.05 4.27
N VAL A 268 22.76 10.15 4.83
CA VAL A 268 21.90 10.41 5.97
C VAL A 268 22.15 9.39 7.09
N ALA A 269 21.86 9.79 8.32
CA ALA A 269 22.09 8.97 9.51
C ALA A 269 20.91 8.04 9.83
N SER A 270 19.73 8.28 9.25
CA SER A 270 18.54 7.46 9.51
C SER A 270 17.45 7.63 8.47
N THR A 271 16.42 6.83 8.59
CA THR A 271 15.12 7.04 7.96
C THR A 271 14.00 6.66 8.91
N VAL A 272 12.86 7.35 8.83
CA VAL A 272 11.61 6.96 9.50
C VAL A 272 10.66 6.48 8.42
N ASN A 273 10.42 5.17 8.37
CA ASN A 273 9.69 4.57 7.28
C ASN A 273 9.02 3.25 7.69
N GLY A 274 8.19 2.69 6.80
CA GLY A 274 7.60 1.37 6.99
C GLY A 274 8.63 0.24 7.00
N CYS A 275 8.29 -0.87 7.63
CA CYS A 275 9.19 -2.03 7.78
C CYS A 275 9.73 -2.59 6.45
N TRP A 276 9.04 -2.35 5.35
CA TRP A 276 9.40 -2.77 4.00
C TRP A 276 10.71 -2.12 3.49
N ILE A 277 11.19 -1.03 4.12
CA ILE A 277 12.47 -0.39 3.77
C ILE A 277 13.69 -1.25 4.11
N VAL A 278 13.53 -2.27 4.96
CA VAL A 278 14.62 -3.17 5.39
C VAL A 278 15.37 -3.80 4.22
N GLY A 279 14.64 -4.25 3.19
CA GLY A 279 15.24 -4.81 1.98
C GLY A 279 16.16 -3.82 1.28
N SER A 280 15.69 -2.59 1.08
CA SER A 280 16.45 -1.52 0.41
C SER A 280 17.67 -1.06 1.23
N ILE A 281 17.54 -0.98 2.56
CA ILE A 281 18.68 -0.69 3.46
C ILE A 281 19.70 -1.81 3.38
N SER A 282 19.26 -3.06 3.43
CA SER A 282 20.14 -4.25 3.48
C SER A 282 20.81 -4.55 2.13
N ALA A 283 20.42 -3.90 1.05
CA ALA A 283 21.06 -4.04 -0.26
C ALA A 283 22.54 -3.57 -0.24
N GLU A 284 22.90 -2.63 0.66
CA GLU A 284 24.28 -2.17 0.83
C GLU A 284 25.00 -3.00 1.90
N ALA A 285 25.61 -4.11 1.49
CA ALA A 285 26.24 -5.10 2.37
C ALA A 285 27.36 -4.51 3.27
N SER A 286 28.06 -3.46 2.83
CA SER A 286 29.12 -2.80 3.60
C SER A 286 28.62 -2.11 4.89
N GLN A 287 27.32 -1.92 5.00
CA GLN A 287 26.66 -1.35 6.17
C GLN A 287 26.14 -2.40 7.16
N SER A 288 26.42 -3.68 6.94
CA SER A 288 26.03 -4.76 7.85
C SER A 288 26.56 -4.52 9.27
N GLY A 289 25.70 -4.70 10.27
CA GLY A 289 26.00 -4.47 11.68
C GLY A 289 25.94 -2.99 12.11
N LYS A 290 25.77 -2.05 11.18
CA LYS A 290 25.81 -0.60 11.45
C LYS A 290 24.43 0.04 11.63
N TRP A 291 23.36 -0.72 11.52
CA TRP A 291 22.00 -0.23 11.66
C TRP A 291 21.37 -0.67 12.98
N ALA A 292 20.40 0.09 13.43
CA ALA A 292 19.52 -0.23 14.56
C ALA A 292 18.11 0.25 14.28
N VAL A 293 17.13 -0.27 15.02
CA VAL A 293 15.73 0.13 14.94
C VAL A 293 15.30 0.72 16.28
N THR A 294 14.55 1.82 16.24
CA THR A 294 13.88 2.44 17.38
C THR A 294 12.44 2.80 17.01
N THR A 295 11.65 3.25 17.98
CA THR A 295 10.28 3.71 17.73
C THR A 295 10.24 4.93 16.81
N THR A 296 9.11 5.13 16.13
CA THR A 296 8.83 6.39 15.39
C THR A 296 8.73 7.55 16.37
N PRO A 297 9.34 8.72 16.10
CA PRO A 297 9.11 9.90 16.93
C PRO A 297 7.64 10.34 16.90
N ARG A 298 7.11 10.89 18.00
CA ARG A 298 5.74 11.39 18.09
C ARG A 298 5.67 12.91 18.05
N LEU A 299 4.54 13.44 17.60
CA LEU A 299 4.22 14.85 17.80
C LEU A 299 4.06 15.15 19.30
N ASN A 300 4.47 16.33 19.74
CA ASN A 300 4.34 16.77 21.13
C ASN A 300 2.95 17.38 21.38
N ILE A 301 1.93 16.54 21.20
CA ILE A 301 0.52 16.90 21.37
C ILE A 301 -0.22 15.82 22.14
N THR A 302 -1.39 16.16 22.67
CA THR A 302 -2.28 15.18 23.31
C THR A 302 -2.69 14.12 22.28
N GLY A 303 -2.57 12.84 22.62
CA GLY A 303 -2.88 11.71 21.74
C GLY A 303 -1.76 11.29 20.78
N GLY A 304 -0.66 12.04 20.72
CA GLY A 304 0.51 11.63 19.92
C GLY A 304 1.16 10.36 20.48
N THR A 305 1.40 9.37 19.62
CA THR A 305 2.05 8.09 19.97
C THR A 305 3.35 7.89 19.21
N ASN A 306 4.21 7.01 19.70
CA ASN A 306 5.45 6.61 19.02
C ASN A 306 5.23 5.45 18.02
N TYR A 307 4.01 5.29 17.53
CA TYR A 307 3.62 4.20 16.63
C TYR A 307 2.85 4.75 15.44
N SER A 308 3.26 4.35 14.25
CA SER A 308 2.66 4.78 13.00
C SER A 308 2.74 3.68 11.94
N SER A 309 2.16 3.95 10.78
CA SER A 309 2.30 3.13 9.59
C SER A 309 2.64 4.01 8.39
N VAL A 310 3.46 3.50 7.49
CA VAL A 310 3.74 4.10 6.19
C VAL A 310 3.45 3.03 5.14
N GLY A 311 2.39 3.22 4.36
CA GLY A 311 1.96 2.26 3.34
C GLY A 311 1.19 1.08 3.93
N GLY A 312 1.52 -0.08 3.46
CA GLY A 312 0.75 -1.30 3.53
C GLY A 312 0.04 -1.54 2.21
N SER A 313 -0.07 -2.80 1.81
CA SER A 313 -0.64 -3.17 0.52
C SER A 313 -1.38 -4.49 0.58
N SER A 314 -2.20 -4.73 -0.43
CA SER A 314 -2.99 -5.95 -0.59
C SER A 314 -2.99 -6.39 -2.06
N TRP A 315 -2.98 -7.70 -2.30
CA TRP A 315 -3.14 -8.29 -3.63
C TRP A 315 -4.61 -8.29 -4.01
N VAL A 316 -4.97 -7.63 -5.10
CA VAL A 316 -6.33 -7.61 -5.64
C VAL A 316 -6.39 -8.34 -6.98
N ILE A 317 -7.49 -9.05 -7.24
CA ILE A 317 -7.73 -9.73 -8.51
C ILE A 317 -8.63 -8.85 -9.38
N LEU A 318 -8.24 -8.64 -10.63
CA LEU A 318 -9.05 -7.87 -11.55
C LEU A 318 -10.14 -8.74 -12.19
N ALA A 319 -11.32 -8.16 -12.38
CA ALA A 319 -12.48 -8.89 -12.89
C ALA A 319 -12.33 -9.34 -14.38
N ASN A 320 -11.36 -8.75 -15.10
CA ASN A 320 -11.02 -9.15 -16.47
C ASN A 320 -10.13 -10.40 -16.56
N SER A 321 -9.63 -10.92 -15.42
CA SER A 321 -8.83 -12.15 -15.42
C SER A 321 -9.59 -13.28 -16.12
N LYS A 322 -8.88 -13.99 -16.98
CA LYS A 322 -9.42 -15.19 -17.65
C LYS A 322 -9.38 -16.43 -16.74
N ASN A 323 -8.60 -16.35 -15.66
CA ASN A 323 -8.38 -17.44 -14.72
C ASN A 323 -8.60 -17.00 -13.26
N PRO A 324 -9.75 -16.37 -12.91
CA PRO A 324 -9.95 -15.76 -11.61
C PRO A 324 -9.90 -16.76 -10.45
N ASP A 325 -10.35 -17.99 -10.65
CA ASP A 325 -10.32 -19.04 -9.64
C ASP A 325 -8.89 -19.57 -9.41
N VAL A 326 -8.06 -19.64 -10.46
CA VAL A 326 -6.64 -20.00 -10.33
C VAL A 326 -5.88 -18.87 -9.62
N ALA A 327 -6.19 -17.60 -9.92
CA ALA A 327 -5.60 -16.47 -9.24
C ALA A 327 -5.96 -16.45 -7.74
N ALA A 328 -7.22 -16.76 -7.40
CA ALA A 328 -7.67 -16.84 -6.02
C ALA A 328 -7.03 -18.04 -5.29
N ASP A 329 -6.96 -19.23 -5.91
CA ASP A 329 -6.27 -20.41 -5.34
C ASP A 329 -4.78 -20.12 -5.12
N PHE A 330 -4.13 -19.45 -6.06
CA PHE A 330 -2.73 -19.01 -5.92
C PHE A 330 -2.54 -18.14 -4.68
N LEU A 331 -3.32 -17.07 -4.52
CA LEU A 331 -3.20 -16.18 -3.37
C LEU A 331 -3.57 -16.88 -2.06
N ASN A 332 -4.57 -17.76 -2.09
CA ASN A 332 -5.02 -18.51 -0.91
C ASN A 332 -3.97 -19.52 -0.42
N LYS A 333 -3.26 -20.19 -1.34
CA LYS A 333 -2.21 -21.16 -0.99
C LYS A 333 -0.86 -20.53 -0.67
N THR A 334 -0.67 -19.28 -1.03
CA THR A 334 0.60 -18.57 -0.80
C THR A 334 0.44 -17.54 0.32
N PHE A 335 -0.03 -16.35 0.03
CA PHE A 335 -0.11 -15.24 1.01
C PHE A 335 -1.15 -15.48 2.11
N ALA A 336 -2.19 -16.26 1.86
CA ALA A 336 -3.21 -16.61 2.85
C ALA A 336 -3.07 -18.03 3.42
N GLY A 337 -1.99 -18.77 3.09
CA GLY A 337 -1.89 -20.18 3.48
C GLY A 337 -0.49 -20.74 3.70
N SER A 338 0.59 -20.00 3.40
CA SER A 338 1.95 -20.55 3.46
C SER A 338 2.82 -19.85 4.50
N VAL A 339 3.02 -20.51 5.63
CA VAL A 339 4.03 -20.10 6.63
C VAL A 339 5.42 -20.06 6.01
N ALA A 340 5.78 -21.09 5.22
CA ALA A 340 7.09 -21.19 4.57
C ALA A 340 7.38 -20.01 3.63
N LEU A 341 6.35 -19.41 2.99
CA LEU A 341 6.53 -18.21 2.21
C LEU A 341 7.04 -17.07 3.08
N TYR A 342 6.36 -16.78 4.17
CA TYR A 342 6.72 -15.66 5.05
C TYR A 342 8.05 -15.88 5.77
N GLU A 343 8.40 -17.11 6.14
CA GLU A 343 9.72 -17.44 6.67
C GLU A 343 10.83 -17.20 5.65
N THR A 344 10.54 -17.35 4.36
CA THR A 344 11.50 -17.08 3.27
C THR A 344 11.62 -15.58 2.99
N ILE A 345 10.48 -14.86 2.89
CA ILE A 345 10.50 -13.47 2.44
C ILE A 345 10.83 -12.48 3.55
N LEU A 346 10.50 -12.77 4.81
CA LEU A 346 10.74 -11.85 5.93
C LEU A 346 12.22 -11.46 6.07
N PRO A 347 13.19 -12.39 6.15
CA PRO A 347 14.60 -12.03 6.33
C PRO A 347 15.17 -11.23 5.16
N SER A 348 14.68 -11.48 3.94
CA SER A 348 15.24 -10.92 2.71
C SER A 348 14.60 -9.59 2.31
N SER A 349 13.31 -9.43 2.56
CA SER A 349 12.55 -8.25 2.11
C SER A 349 11.94 -7.42 3.23
N GLY A 350 11.92 -7.92 4.47
CA GLY A 350 11.24 -7.24 5.57
C GLY A 350 9.71 -7.29 5.50
N ALA A 351 9.14 -8.19 4.69
CA ALA A 351 7.69 -8.34 4.54
C ALA A 351 7.07 -8.94 5.81
N ILE A 352 6.66 -8.08 6.72
CA ILE A 352 5.97 -8.49 7.95
C ILE A 352 4.55 -8.93 7.60
N ALA A 353 4.26 -10.21 7.91
CA ALA A 353 2.98 -10.82 7.61
C ALA A 353 1.82 -10.14 8.34
N THR A 354 0.75 -9.91 7.59
CA THR A 354 -0.57 -9.57 8.13
C THR A 354 -1.42 -10.83 8.36
N TRP A 355 -1.00 -11.96 7.76
CA TRP A 355 -1.58 -13.28 8.01
C TRP A 355 -1.06 -13.83 9.35
N LEU A 356 -1.95 -13.89 10.35
CA LEU A 356 -1.61 -14.14 11.75
C LEU A 356 -0.86 -15.47 12.01
N PRO A 357 -1.15 -16.60 11.31
CA PRO A 357 -0.37 -17.82 11.52
C PRO A 357 1.11 -17.69 11.20
N ALA A 358 1.48 -16.84 10.22
CA ALA A 358 2.88 -16.61 9.88
C ALA A 358 3.57 -15.67 10.88
N SER A 359 2.87 -14.67 11.42
CA SER A 359 3.45 -13.68 12.33
C SER A 359 3.90 -14.27 13.69
N GLN A 360 3.51 -15.52 13.99
CA GLN A 360 3.84 -16.21 15.22
C GLN A 360 5.02 -17.19 15.10
N THR A 361 5.66 -17.23 13.93
CA THR A 361 6.76 -18.18 13.70
C THR A 361 8.06 -17.72 14.37
N PRO A 362 8.98 -18.65 14.69
CA PRO A 362 10.24 -18.33 15.35
C PRO A 362 11.14 -17.36 14.56
N VAL A 363 10.94 -17.23 13.24
CA VAL A 363 11.75 -16.33 12.39
C VAL A 363 11.66 -14.86 12.85
N TYR A 364 10.53 -14.44 13.41
CA TYR A 364 10.35 -13.08 13.93
C TYR A 364 11.23 -12.77 15.16
N GLY A 365 11.56 -13.79 15.96
CA GLY A 365 12.42 -13.67 17.14
C GLY A 365 13.90 -13.87 16.84
N GLN A 366 14.30 -14.04 15.57
CA GLN A 366 15.71 -14.23 15.22
C GLN A 366 16.47 -12.91 15.24
N PRO A 367 17.74 -12.92 15.75
CA PRO A 367 18.62 -11.78 15.63
C PRO A 367 18.90 -11.47 14.15
N ASN A 368 18.82 -10.18 13.78
CA ASN A 368 19.18 -9.74 12.44
C ASN A 368 20.62 -9.21 12.42
N ALA A 369 21.52 -9.90 11.73
CA ALA A 369 22.95 -9.55 11.70
C ALA A 369 23.18 -8.16 11.08
N PHE A 370 22.40 -7.76 10.08
CA PHE A 370 22.52 -6.45 9.44
C PHE A 370 22.22 -5.31 10.42
N PHE A 371 21.36 -5.56 11.40
CA PHE A 371 20.98 -4.65 12.47
C PHE A 371 21.70 -4.95 13.80
N GLY A 372 22.94 -5.42 13.72
CA GLY A 372 23.78 -5.63 14.91
C GLY A 372 23.26 -6.69 15.88
N GLY A 373 22.48 -7.65 15.41
CA GLY A 373 21.89 -8.71 16.23
C GLY A 373 20.57 -8.33 16.90
N GLN A 374 20.02 -7.15 16.63
CA GLN A 374 18.69 -6.74 17.12
C GLN A 374 17.57 -7.61 16.52
N LYS A 375 16.56 -7.92 17.30
CA LYS A 375 15.39 -8.70 16.85
C LYS A 375 14.33 -7.79 16.24
N ILE A 376 14.72 -7.09 15.16
CA ILE A 376 13.94 -5.98 14.58
C ILE A 376 12.51 -6.36 14.22
N TYR A 377 12.28 -7.58 13.70
CA TYR A 377 10.94 -7.99 13.27
C TYR A 377 10.00 -8.21 14.46
N GLN A 378 10.51 -8.77 15.57
CA GLN A 378 9.74 -8.90 16.82
C GLN A 378 9.35 -7.52 17.38
N GLU A 379 10.27 -6.57 17.36
CA GLU A 379 10.03 -5.20 17.83
C GLU A 379 9.01 -4.48 16.96
N ILE A 380 9.17 -4.52 15.62
CA ILE A 380 8.26 -3.83 14.69
C ILE A 380 6.84 -4.44 14.73
N VAL A 381 6.70 -5.77 14.87
CA VAL A 381 5.39 -6.40 15.11
C VAL A 381 4.75 -5.88 16.40
N GLY A 382 5.55 -5.69 17.45
CA GLY A 382 5.08 -5.05 18.69
C GLY A 382 4.63 -3.61 18.50
N TYR A 383 5.24 -2.87 17.58
CA TYR A 383 4.81 -1.51 17.20
C TYR A 383 3.50 -1.54 16.40
N ALA A 384 3.37 -2.45 15.45
CA ALA A 384 2.19 -2.59 14.60
C ALA A 384 0.88 -2.69 15.38
N GLY A 385 0.90 -3.44 16.50
CA GLY A 385 -0.27 -3.60 17.36
C GLY A 385 -0.71 -2.34 18.12
N LYS A 386 0.09 -1.27 18.07
CA LYS A 386 -0.16 0.00 18.77
C LYS A 386 -0.44 1.17 17.83
N VAL A 387 -0.41 0.94 16.51
CA VAL A 387 -0.66 1.98 15.51
C VAL A 387 -2.11 2.46 15.61
N PRO A 388 -2.37 3.77 15.73
CA PRO A 388 -3.72 4.30 15.75
C PRO A 388 -4.46 4.01 14.44
N ASN A 389 -5.73 3.60 14.54
CA ASN A 389 -6.59 3.42 13.39
C ASN A 389 -6.98 4.77 12.79
N ILE A 390 -6.91 4.88 11.48
CA ILE A 390 -7.39 6.04 10.73
C ILE A 390 -8.27 5.59 9.56
N LYS A 391 -9.07 6.52 9.04
CA LYS A 391 -9.79 6.35 7.77
C LYS A 391 -9.10 7.22 6.73
N TYR A 392 -8.55 6.60 5.70
CA TYR A 392 -7.86 7.32 4.62
C TYR A 392 -8.80 8.23 3.81
N GLY A 393 -10.03 7.79 3.58
CA GLY A 393 -10.98 8.48 2.70
C GLY A 393 -10.75 8.17 1.22
N MET A 394 -11.81 8.33 0.43
CA MET A 394 -11.82 8.01 -1.00
C MET A 394 -10.85 8.89 -1.82
N PHE A 395 -10.64 10.13 -1.37
CA PHE A 395 -9.83 11.13 -2.07
C PHE A 395 -8.48 11.39 -1.39
N ASN A 396 -7.92 10.33 -0.80
CA ASN A 396 -6.67 10.40 -0.06
C ASN A 396 -5.51 11.01 -0.87
N TYR A 397 -5.36 10.62 -2.13
CA TYR A 397 -4.26 11.10 -2.98
C TYR A 397 -4.41 12.56 -3.37
N GLU A 398 -5.63 13.02 -3.65
CA GLU A 398 -5.91 14.42 -3.95
C GLU A 398 -5.54 15.32 -2.76
N ALA A 399 -5.97 14.94 -1.56
CA ALA A 399 -5.62 15.67 -0.34
C ALA A 399 -4.11 15.64 -0.05
N ARG A 400 -3.49 14.46 -0.14
CA ARG A 400 -2.05 14.28 0.07
C ARG A 400 -1.22 15.12 -0.88
N ASN A 401 -1.54 15.12 -2.18
CA ASN A 401 -0.80 15.88 -3.19
C ASN A 401 -0.91 17.39 -2.93
N ASN A 402 -2.10 17.90 -2.60
CA ASN A 402 -2.27 19.32 -2.29
C ASN A 402 -1.56 19.72 -0.98
N VAL A 403 -1.53 18.82 0.01
CA VAL A 403 -0.75 19.05 1.23
C VAL A 403 0.77 19.03 0.94
N ALA A 404 1.25 18.13 0.09
CA ALA A 404 2.65 18.12 -0.31
C ALA A 404 3.08 19.43 -0.99
N LEU A 405 2.23 19.98 -1.87
CA LEU A 405 2.45 21.32 -2.46
C LEU A 405 2.46 22.41 -1.39
N ALA A 406 1.52 22.38 -0.44
CA ALA A 406 1.49 23.33 0.68
C ALA A 406 2.77 23.26 1.54
N LEU A 407 3.28 22.04 1.81
CA LEU A 407 4.53 21.86 2.56
C LEU A 407 5.74 22.45 1.80
N ALA A 408 5.79 22.27 0.49
CA ALA A 408 6.82 22.91 -0.35
C ALA A 408 6.77 24.44 -0.28
N ASP A 409 5.56 25.03 -0.27
CA ASP A 409 5.38 26.48 -0.13
C ASP A 409 5.72 26.97 1.30
N ILE A 410 5.38 26.18 2.34
CA ILE A 410 5.74 26.47 3.74
C ILE A 410 7.26 26.51 3.93
N VAL A 411 7.98 25.54 3.34
CA VAL A 411 9.45 25.51 3.37
C VAL A 411 10.04 26.76 2.72
N LYS A 412 9.42 27.28 1.65
CA LYS A 412 9.83 28.53 0.97
C LYS A 412 9.42 29.80 1.73
N GLY A 413 8.70 29.70 2.84
CA GLY A 413 8.37 30.83 3.71
C GLY A 413 6.90 31.25 3.70
N THR A 414 6.02 30.55 2.99
CA THR A 414 4.57 30.79 3.10
C THR A 414 4.08 30.43 4.50
N ALA A 415 3.21 31.25 5.06
CA ALA A 415 2.60 30.99 6.38
C ALA A 415 1.79 29.67 6.35
N ILE A 416 1.92 28.84 7.38
CA ILE A 416 1.30 27.52 7.49
C ILE A 416 -0.22 27.61 7.25
N ASP A 417 -0.90 28.52 7.92
CA ASP A 417 -2.35 28.68 7.78
C ASP A 417 -2.77 29.08 6.36
N ALA A 418 -2.02 29.93 5.68
CA ALA A 418 -2.31 30.33 4.32
C ALA A 418 -2.12 29.17 3.33
N ALA A 419 -1.02 28.42 3.44
CA ALA A 419 -0.72 27.29 2.59
C ALA A 419 -1.73 26.16 2.78
N LEU A 420 -2.08 25.80 4.02
CA LEU A 420 -3.06 24.75 4.31
C LEU A 420 -4.48 25.17 3.92
N THR A 421 -4.84 26.47 4.04
CA THR A 421 -6.12 26.98 3.56
C THR A 421 -6.25 26.84 2.04
N LYS A 422 -5.16 27.13 1.31
CA LYS A 422 -5.13 26.90 -0.13
C LYS A 422 -5.27 25.42 -0.47
N ALA A 423 -4.51 24.55 0.19
CA ALA A 423 -4.57 23.11 -0.03
C ALA A 423 -5.97 22.53 0.23
N GLN A 424 -6.67 23.02 1.27
CA GLN A 424 -8.05 22.62 1.50
C GLN A 424 -8.96 23.02 0.35
N LYS A 425 -8.94 24.28 -0.09
CA LYS A 425 -9.76 24.77 -1.20
C LYS A 425 -9.50 24.02 -2.49
N ASP A 426 -8.22 23.77 -2.80
CA ASP A 426 -7.83 23.03 -4.00
C ASP A 426 -8.32 21.58 -3.93
N THR A 427 -8.28 20.96 -2.74
CA THR A 427 -8.79 19.60 -2.54
C THR A 427 -10.34 19.56 -2.66
N GLU A 428 -11.05 20.46 -1.98
CA GLU A 428 -12.52 20.59 -2.07
C GLU A 428 -12.98 20.79 -3.52
N PHE A 429 -12.30 21.67 -4.26
CA PHE A 429 -12.58 21.90 -5.69
C PHE A 429 -12.40 20.64 -6.54
N LEU A 430 -11.30 19.90 -6.34
CA LEU A 430 -11.02 18.67 -7.11
C LEU A 430 -12.02 17.55 -6.85
N ILE A 431 -12.58 17.48 -5.65
CA ILE A 431 -13.50 16.39 -5.26
C ILE A 431 -14.98 16.80 -5.30
N GLY A 432 -15.27 18.05 -5.68
CA GLY A 432 -16.64 18.56 -5.83
C GLY A 432 -17.35 18.78 -4.48
N GLN A 433 -16.62 19.17 -3.44
CA GLN A 433 -17.14 19.57 -2.13
C GLN A 433 -17.17 21.08 -1.94
#